data_0ab3908ed58bef282958b959e1e30f47
#
_entry.id   0ab3908ed58bef282958b959e1e30f47
#
_cell.length_a   1.000
_cell.length_b   1.000
_cell.length_c   1.000
_cell.angle_alpha   90.00
_cell.angle_beta   90.00
_cell.angle_gamma   90.00
#
_symmetry.space_group_name_H-M   'P 1'
#
loop_
_entity.id
_entity.type
_entity.pdbx_description
1 polymer ?
#
loop_
_entity_poly.entity_id
_entity_poly.type
_entity_poly.pdbx_seq_one_letter_code
_entity_poly.pdbx_strand_id
1 'polypeptide(L)'
;MPVTPLLSLRHYGPAHGRHAHEHAQVLWTLDGALELDVEGRGQRLAAGQGLLIPPGAVHDFEAPQGSRCLVLDSADPAWLDPRRPPKFPH
;
A
#
# COMPACT_ATOMS: atom_id res chain seq x y z
N MET A 1 0.02 24.76 0.32
CA MET A 1 -0.51 24.17 -0.92
C MET A 1 -1.23 22.85 -0.59
N PRO A 2 -2.45 22.69 -1.03
CA PRO A 2 -3.07 21.39 -0.88
C PRO A 2 -2.34 20.37 -1.74
N VAL A 3 -2.18 19.17 -1.20
CA VAL A 3 -1.56 18.06 -1.90
C VAL A 3 -2.67 17.18 -2.45
N THR A 4 -2.70 17.02 -3.78
CA THR A 4 -3.69 16.19 -4.43
C THR A 4 -3.27 14.72 -4.31
N PRO A 5 -4.08 13.86 -3.69
CA PRO A 5 -3.78 12.44 -3.66
C PRO A 5 -3.92 11.84 -5.06
N LEU A 6 -3.11 10.85 -5.35
CA LEU A 6 -3.15 10.12 -6.61
C LEU A 6 -3.65 8.70 -6.36
N LEU A 7 -4.78 8.37 -6.98
CA LEU A 7 -5.33 7.03 -6.96
C LEU A 7 -5.00 6.34 -8.26
N SER A 8 -4.44 5.14 -8.18
CA SER A 8 -4.08 4.37 -9.37
C SER A 8 -4.47 2.90 -9.20
N LEU A 9 -4.78 2.26 -10.32
CA LEU A 9 -4.96 0.81 -10.39
C LEU A 9 -3.64 0.21 -10.86
N ARG A 10 -3.10 -0.71 -10.06
CA ARG A 10 -1.81 -1.33 -10.36
C ARG A 10 -1.93 -2.83 -10.44
N HIS A 11 -1.12 -3.42 -11.32
CA HIS A 11 -0.99 -4.85 -11.49
C HIS A 11 0.39 -5.26 -11.01
N TYR A 12 0.44 -6.17 -10.04
CA TYR A 12 1.69 -6.70 -9.53
C TYR A 12 1.88 -8.14 -10.02
N GLY A 13 3.11 -8.49 -10.30
CA GLY A 13 3.50 -9.81 -10.75
C GLY A 13 4.55 -10.42 -9.82
N PRO A 14 5.25 -11.47 -10.30
CA PRO A 14 6.24 -12.16 -9.48
C PRO A 14 7.53 -11.37 -9.27
N ALA A 15 7.79 -10.34 -10.07
CA ALA A 15 8.97 -9.49 -9.88
C ALA A 15 8.78 -8.57 -8.69
N HIS A 16 9.85 -8.30 -7.96
CA HIS A 16 9.81 -7.45 -6.79
C HIS A 16 11.08 -6.61 -6.70
N GLY A 17 11.06 -5.60 -5.83
CA GLY A 17 12.20 -4.72 -5.56
C GLY A 17 11.87 -3.82 -4.39
N ARG A 18 12.88 -3.54 -3.57
CA ARG A 18 12.71 -2.69 -2.40
C ARG A 18 12.71 -1.23 -2.77
N HIS A 19 11.82 -0.48 -2.16
CA HIS A 19 11.79 0.97 -2.32
C HIS A 19 11.11 1.62 -1.12
N ALA A 20 11.23 2.94 -1.06
CA ALA A 20 10.59 3.76 -0.05
C ALA A 20 10.09 5.04 -0.69
N HIS A 21 9.03 5.61 -0.16
CA HIS A 21 8.46 6.86 -0.64
C HIS A 21 8.38 7.87 0.49
N GLU A 22 8.43 9.15 0.15
CA GLU A 22 8.30 10.24 1.12
C GLU A 22 6.85 10.54 1.48
N HIS A 23 5.90 9.87 0.85
CA HIS A 23 4.47 10.04 1.07
C HIS A 23 3.85 8.74 1.58
N ALA A 24 2.68 8.85 2.21
CA ALA A 24 1.91 7.69 2.62
C ALA A 24 1.32 6.98 1.40
N GLN A 25 1.22 5.67 1.49
CA GLN A 25 0.63 4.85 0.45
C GLN A 25 -0.41 3.94 1.07
N VAL A 26 -1.65 4.01 0.58
CA VAL A 26 -2.71 3.10 1.00
C VAL A 26 -2.93 2.11 -0.13
N LEU A 27 -2.77 0.84 0.19
CA LEU A 27 -2.86 -0.23 -0.77
C LEU A 27 -4.10 -1.06 -0.47
N TRP A 28 -4.88 -1.35 -1.51
CA TRP A 28 -6.11 -2.12 -1.41
C TRP A 28 -6.11 -3.22 -2.44
N THR A 29 -6.12 -4.47 -2.01
CA THR A 29 -6.11 -5.61 -2.92
C THR A 29 -7.51 -5.90 -3.44
N LEU A 30 -7.68 -5.86 -4.76
CA LEU A 30 -8.95 -6.13 -5.42
C LEU A 30 -9.11 -7.61 -5.78
N ASP A 31 -8.06 -8.21 -6.34
CA ASP A 31 -8.02 -9.63 -6.62
C ASP A 31 -6.57 -10.14 -6.59
N GLY A 32 -6.44 -11.45 -6.45
CA GLY A 32 -5.15 -12.08 -6.24
C GLY A 32 -4.61 -11.78 -4.84
N ALA A 33 -3.64 -12.56 -4.40
CA ALA A 33 -2.96 -12.30 -3.14
C ALA A 33 -1.68 -11.51 -3.40
N LEU A 34 -1.40 -10.55 -2.54
CA LEU A 34 -0.18 -9.77 -2.56
C LEU A 34 0.66 -10.12 -1.35
N GLU A 35 1.88 -10.58 -1.60
CA GLU A 35 2.89 -10.76 -0.57
C GLU A 35 3.65 -9.45 -0.43
N LEU A 36 3.81 -8.95 0.78
CA LEU A 36 4.57 -7.73 0.98
C LEU A 36 5.42 -7.80 2.23
N ASP A 37 6.51 -7.04 2.18
CA ASP A 37 7.41 -6.83 3.31
C ASP A 37 7.42 -5.33 3.57
N VAL A 38 7.12 -4.94 4.78
CA VAL A 38 7.20 -3.54 5.22
C VAL A 38 8.08 -3.49 6.45
N GLU A 39 9.21 -2.81 6.33
CA GLU A 39 10.20 -2.67 7.39
C GLU A 39 10.60 -4.02 7.99
N GLY A 40 10.82 -5.01 7.14
CA GLY A 40 11.22 -6.34 7.54
C GLY A 40 10.11 -7.25 8.03
N ARG A 41 8.86 -6.80 7.99
CA ARG A 41 7.70 -7.61 8.38
C ARG A 41 6.96 -8.10 7.17
N GLY A 42 6.98 -9.40 6.95
CA GLY A 42 6.23 -10.03 5.88
C GLY A 42 4.75 -10.11 6.20
N GLN A 43 3.93 -9.79 5.19
CA GLN A 43 2.48 -9.84 5.29
C GLN A 43 1.90 -10.35 3.99
N ARG A 44 0.69 -10.88 4.07
CA ARG A 44 -0.07 -11.28 2.90
C ARG A 44 -1.42 -10.60 2.92
N LEU A 45 -1.77 -9.94 1.82
CA LEU A 45 -3.08 -9.33 1.64
C LEU A 45 -3.89 -10.15 0.64
N ALA A 46 -5.01 -10.65 1.11
CA ALA A 46 -6.00 -11.27 0.22
C ALA A 46 -6.91 -10.19 -0.37
N ALA A 47 -7.71 -10.58 -1.36
CA ALA A 47 -8.69 -9.68 -1.96
C ALA A 47 -9.61 -9.08 -0.88
N GLY A 48 -9.84 -7.78 -0.96
CA GLY A 48 -10.64 -7.04 0.02
C GLY A 48 -9.87 -6.52 1.22
N GLN A 49 -8.59 -6.81 1.34
CA GLN A 49 -7.75 -6.33 2.43
C GLN A 49 -6.88 -5.15 1.99
N GLY A 50 -6.64 -4.24 2.92
CA GLY A 50 -5.84 -3.06 2.68
C GLY A 50 -4.78 -2.84 3.75
N LEU A 51 -3.80 -2.00 3.42
CA LEU A 51 -2.71 -1.66 4.32
C LEU A 51 -2.26 -0.22 4.08
N LEU A 52 -1.95 0.47 5.15
CA LEU A 52 -1.29 1.77 5.09
C LEU A 52 0.21 1.55 5.21
N ILE A 53 0.97 2.09 4.24
CA ILE A 53 2.43 2.13 4.29
C ILE A 53 2.81 3.57 4.62
N PRO A 54 3.39 3.82 5.80
CA PRO A 54 3.76 5.18 6.18
C PRO A 54 4.92 5.73 5.33
N PRO A 55 5.06 7.05 5.27
CA PRO A 55 6.20 7.66 4.58
C PRO A 55 7.51 7.15 5.12
N GLY A 56 8.47 6.91 4.23
CA GLY A 56 9.81 6.47 4.59
C GLY A 56 9.94 4.98 4.88
N ALA A 57 8.85 4.24 4.99
CA ALA A 57 8.92 2.80 5.25
C ALA A 57 9.47 2.06 4.02
N VAL A 58 10.50 1.28 4.23
CA VAL A 58 11.06 0.42 3.18
C VAL A 58 10.12 -0.75 2.97
N HIS A 59 9.69 -0.95 1.73
CA HIS A 59 8.73 -1.99 1.40
C HIS A 59 9.06 -2.68 0.08
N ASP A 60 8.51 -3.87 -0.08
CA ASP A 60 8.69 -4.71 -1.25
C ASP A 60 7.39 -5.47 -1.49
N PHE A 61 6.99 -5.58 -2.75
CA PHE A 61 5.78 -6.27 -3.17
C PHE A 61 6.10 -7.42 -4.11
N GLU A 62 5.36 -8.51 -3.94
CA GLU A 62 5.44 -9.64 -4.84
C GLU A 62 4.05 -10.28 -4.94
N ALA A 63 3.64 -10.60 -6.16
CA ALA A 63 2.39 -11.33 -6.40
C ALA A 63 2.67 -12.49 -7.33
N PRO A 64 3.05 -13.66 -6.81
CA PRO A 64 3.45 -14.81 -7.65
C PRO A 64 2.36 -15.25 -8.62
N GLN A 65 1.10 -15.07 -8.25
CA GLN A 65 -0.06 -15.42 -9.08
C GLN A 65 -0.70 -14.19 -9.74
N GLY A 66 -0.08 -13.02 -9.61
CA GLY A 66 -0.66 -11.77 -10.06
C GLY A 66 -1.68 -11.20 -9.07
N SER A 67 -1.69 -9.89 -8.93
CA SER A 67 -2.64 -9.18 -8.07
C SER A 67 -2.96 -7.82 -8.66
N ARG A 68 -4.24 -7.43 -8.59
CA ARG A 68 -4.65 -6.07 -8.91
C ARG A 68 -4.96 -5.32 -7.63
N CYS A 69 -4.41 -4.13 -7.53
CA CYS A 69 -4.55 -3.31 -6.32
C CYS A 69 -4.91 -1.88 -6.68
N LEU A 70 -5.76 -1.27 -5.87
CA LEU A 70 -5.91 0.18 -5.85
C LEU A 70 -4.85 0.74 -4.92
N VAL A 71 -4.17 1.78 -5.37
CA VAL A 71 -3.10 2.41 -4.61
C VAL A 71 -3.38 3.90 -4.55
N LEU A 72 -3.48 4.42 -3.33
CA LEU A 72 -3.63 5.84 -3.07
C LEU A 72 -2.31 6.37 -2.52
N ASP A 73 -1.70 7.28 -3.26
CA ASP A 73 -0.51 8.00 -2.82
C ASP A 73 -0.95 9.35 -2.26
N SER A 74 -0.59 9.64 -1.03
CA SER A 74 -0.99 10.89 -0.38
C SER A 74 0.11 11.42 0.52
N ALA A 75 0.40 12.70 0.38
CA ALA A 75 1.31 13.41 1.29
C ALA A 75 0.56 14.10 2.44
N ASP A 76 -0.72 13.85 2.60
CA ASP A 76 -1.52 14.45 3.66
C ASP A 76 -1.07 13.90 5.03
N PRO A 77 -0.61 14.77 5.96
CA PRO A 77 -0.18 14.32 7.28
C PRO A 77 -1.29 13.70 8.12
N ALA A 78 -2.55 13.87 7.75
CA ALA A 78 -3.67 13.24 8.45
C ALA A 78 -3.56 11.70 8.47
N TRP A 79 -2.89 11.10 7.48
CA TRP A 79 -2.67 9.66 7.45
C TRP A 79 -1.75 9.16 8.58
N LEU A 80 -1.01 10.09 9.20
CA LEU A 80 -0.07 9.76 10.27
C LEU A 80 -0.62 10.11 11.66
N ASP A 81 -1.82 10.68 11.73
CA ASP A 81 -2.43 11.07 13.00
C ASP A 81 -3.00 9.84 13.71
N PRO A 82 -2.44 9.43 14.87
CA PRO A 82 -2.93 8.26 15.59
C PRO A 82 -4.35 8.42 16.11
N ARG A 83 -4.86 9.66 16.19
CA ARG A 83 -6.23 9.93 16.60
C ARG A 83 -7.23 9.74 15.46
N ARG A 84 -6.74 9.60 14.22
CA ARG A 84 -7.52 9.44 13.01
C ARG A 84 -6.96 8.33 12.14
N PRO A 85 -6.88 7.11 12.65
CA PRO A 85 -6.36 6.02 11.83
C PRO A 85 -7.24 5.79 10.61
N PRO A 86 -6.65 5.43 9.46
CA PRO A 86 -7.44 5.11 8.29
C PRO A 86 -8.31 3.88 8.56
N LYS A 87 -9.51 3.88 7.96
CA LYS A 87 -10.43 2.76 8.05
C LYS A 87 -10.57 2.13 6.69
N PHE A 88 -10.49 0.82 6.65
CA PHE A 88 -10.68 0.05 5.44
C PHE A 88 -12.01 -0.69 5.50
N PRO A 89 -12.84 -0.63 4.46
CA PRO A 89 -14.03 -1.47 4.39
C PRO A 89 -13.63 -2.94 4.31
N HIS A 90 -14.46 -3.78 4.82
CA HIS A 90 -14.23 -5.22 4.85
C HIS A 90 -15.06 -5.94 3.81
#